data_8c7d1df4bd27a2f7d5d370fa1f5f6cbf
#
_entry.id   8c7d1df4bd27a2f7d5d370fa1f5f6cbf
#
_cell.length_a   1.000
_cell.length_b   1.000
_cell.length_c   1.000
_cell.angle_alpha   90.00
_cell.angle_beta   90.00
_cell.angle_gamma   90.00
#
_symmetry.space_group_name_H-M   'P 1'
#
loop_
_entity.id
_entity.type
_entity.pdbx_description
1 polymer ?
#
loop_
_entity_poly.entity_id
_entity_poly.type
_entity_poly.pdbx_seq_one_letter_code
_entity_poly.pdbx_strand_id
1 'polypeptide(L)'
;MLSIDLFGFSSPTSIVLMLVVAIIALYVSRQPAHRAIISFSKVIHNAMRLSAKSIMAVESRLSKRNREVLLEAGREAKERMIEREFERIDATVRRDLSEYPAMHRLLSEEITAIEEDYQASIETPPEPPGWVKAVDAVAKIPSKGDPMVGNVLQDIHASLNKANKAATKEYRTASHKRHEHLRKMMPHWRKLLTVLSRADKNVTSILSRSNTIDQHMQEYESMTNGTDKAIRILSSSSLQHFFTSLFVMIIAAGIAMVNFQLIARPMSEMVGGTTSLFLGFYLNQIAAMVMILVEMTLGIFLMESLRITKLFPIVGSLNDKLRIRIAWFLFIMLLFLATIEAGLGFTREILMEADQATNALLRGEEAGAAALESSVSWITTGSQMALGFILPFVLMFVAIPFETFVQSFRTVLGIIAVGSLRTVAWSLRFIGTLFKFSGKSLLHVYDLIIFAPLFIEQKIKHKKFSNALLTDEVRGVKA
;
A
#
# COMPACT_ATOMS: atom_id res chain seq x y z
N MET A 1 50.40 9.37 -41.73
CA MET A 1 50.46 10.48 -42.71
C MET A 1 50.99 9.89 -44.02
N LEU A 2 50.13 9.39 -44.92
CA LEU A 2 50.49 9.00 -46.27
C LEU A 2 50.48 10.27 -47.10
N SER A 3 51.67 10.78 -47.41
CA SER A 3 51.90 11.88 -48.32
C SER A 3 51.40 11.47 -49.71
N ILE A 4 50.34 12.12 -50.13
CA ILE A 4 49.82 12.00 -51.53
C ILE A 4 50.72 12.87 -52.44
N ASP A 5 51.96 12.48 -52.57
CA ASP A 5 52.90 13.02 -53.58
C ASP A 5 52.87 12.20 -54.86
N LEU A 6 51.71 11.62 -55.24
CA LEU A 6 51.60 10.77 -56.43
C LEU A 6 51.49 11.55 -57.76
N PHE A 7 51.30 12.87 -57.70
CA PHE A 7 51.33 13.75 -58.88
C PHE A 7 51.91 15.10 -58.43
N GLY A 8 53.17 15.33 -58.69
CA GLY A 8 53.96 16.50 -58.34
C GLY A 8 53.37 17.88 -58.63
N PHE A 9 52.28 18.25 -58.02
CA PHE A 9 51.52 19.48 -58.21
C PHE A 9 51.27 20.23 -56.92
N SER A 10 52.15 21.07 -56.53
CA SER A 10 51.98 22.06 -55.44
C SER A 10 51.37 23.39 -55.95
N SER A 11 50.78 23.44 -57.14
CA SER A 11 50.18 24.66 -57.67
C SER A 11 48.65 24.69 -57.46
N PRO A 12 48.02 25.87 -57.20
CA PRO A 12 46.57 25.98 -57.00
C PRO A 12 45.79 25.49 -58.24
N THR A 13 46.39 25.45 -59.44
CA THR A 13 45.82 24.92 -60.69
C THR A 13 45.62 23.39 -60.61
N SER A 14 46.48 22.64 -59.93
CA SER A 14 46.35 21.18 -59.80
C SER A 14 45.24 20.78 -58.83
N ILE A 15 45.02 21.56 -57.80
CA ILE A 15 43.89 21.36 -56.85
C ILE A 15 42.56 21.56 -57.62
N VAL A 16 42.44 22.58 -58.42
CA VAL A 16 41.26 22.85 -59.25
C VAL A 16 41.04 21.72 -60.26
N LEU A 17 42.11 21.26 -60.95
CA LEU A 17 41.99 20.15 -61.92
C LEU A 17 41.55 18.85 -61.21
N MET A 18 42.14 18.53 -60.07
CA MET A 18 41.75 17.36 -59.24
C MET A 18 40.30 17.43 -58.84
N LEU A 19 39.84 18.64 -58.44
CA LEU A 19 38.44 18.86 -57.99
C LEU A 19 37.47 18.67 -59.18
N VAL A 20 37.82 19.17 -60.37
CA VAL A 20 37.00 18.96 -61.58
C VAL A 20 36.96 17.48 -61.97
N VAL A 21 38.08 16.76 -61.94
CA VAL A 21 38.13 15.32 -62.23
C VAL A 21 37.30 14.55 -61.20
N ALA A 22 37.38 14.92 -59.93
CA ALA A 22 36.57 14.32 -58.88
C ALA A 22 35.05 14.54 -59.09
N ILE A 23 34.64 15.74 -59.49
CA ILE A 23 33.22 16.05 -59.79
C ILE A 23 32.74 15.23 -60.98
N ILE A 24 33.58 15.07 -62.05
CA ILE A 24 33.23 14.25 -63.19
C ILE A 24 33.12 12.77 -62.79
N ALA A 25 34.07 12.26 -62.03
CA ALA A 25 34.02 10.89 -61.51
C ALA A 25 32.76 10.63 -60.64
N LEU A 26 32.40 11.57 -59.75
CA LEU A 26 31.15 11.53 -58.97
C LEU A 26 29.94 11.59 -59.93
N TYR A 27 29.93 12.35 -60.94
CA TYR A 27 28.83 12.42 -61.92
C TYR A 27 28.62 11.08 -62.62
N VAL A 28 29.71 10.43 -63.14
CA VAL A 28 29.64 9.13 -63.78
C VAL A 28 29.18 8.02 -62.83
N SER A 29 29.61 8.06 -61.54
CA SER A 29 29.23 7.10 -60.52
C SER A 29 27.87 7.39 -59.85
N ARG A 30 27.14 8.42 -60.33
CA ARG A 30 25.88 8.86 -59.73
C ARG A 30 24.86 7.71 -59.56
N GLN A 31 24.57 6.95 -60.58
CA GLN A 31 23.54 5.90 -60.57
C GLN A 31 23.87 4.78 -59.57
N PRO A 32 25.07 4.17 -59.55
CA PRO A 32 25.42 3.18 -58.56
C PRO A 32 25.48 3.75 -57.12
N ALA A 33 25.98 4.98 -56.93
CA ALA A 33 26.04 5.65 -55.64
C ALA A 33 24.62 5.90 -55.06
N HIS A 34 23.71 6.44 -55.86
CA HIS A 34 22.31 6.64 -55.45
C HIS A 34 21.62 5.33 -55.05
N ARG A 35 21.82 4.26 -55.87
CA ARG A 35 21.27 2.92 -55.55
C ARG A 35 21.85 2.38 -54.27
N ALA A 36 23.15 2.52 -54.05
CA ALA A 36 23.82 2.06 -52.81
C ALA A 36 23.29 2.80 -51.57
N ILE A 37 23.21 4.14 -51.63
CA ILE A 37 22.70 4.95 -50.51
C ILE A 37 21.25 4.60 -50.20
N ILE A 38 20.38 4.49 -51.19
CA ILE A 38 18.97 4.12 -51.01
C ILE A 38 18.85 2.71 -50.46
N SER A 39 19.61 1.74 -51.01
CA SER A 39 19.57 0.35 -50.57
C SER A 39 20.05 0.22 -49.13
N PHE A 40 21.16 0.85 -48.75
CA PHE A 40 21.72 0.85 -47.43
C PHE A 40 20.73 1.46 -46.39
N SER A 41 20.19 2.63 -46.74
CA SER A 41 19.18 3.31 -45.91
C SER A 41 17.91 2.46 -45.74
N LYS A 42 17.43 1.78 -46.80
CA LYS A 42 16.29 0.86 -46.73
C LYS A 42 16.58 -0.37 -45.88
N VAL A 43 17.76 -0.98 -46.00
CA VAL A 43 18.15 -2.16 -45.24
C VAL A 43 18.17 -1.83 -43.75
N ILE A 44 18.85 -0.73 -43.36
CA ILE A 44 18.88 -0.31 -41.95
C ILE A 44 17.47 0.01 -41.46
N HIS A 45 16.68 0.79 -42.20
CA HIS A 45 15.30 1.10 -41.80
C HIS A 45 14.47 -0.16 -41.60
N ASN A 46 14.54 -1.12 -42.50
CA ASN A 46 13.80 -2.36 -42.44
C ASN A 46 14.28 -3.27 -41.26
N ALA A 47 15.60 -3.35 -41.06
CA ALA A 47 16.19 -4.07 -39.95
C ALA A 47 15.73 -3.50 -38.61
N MET A 48 15.80 -2.18 -38.41
CA MET A 48 15.35 -1.50 -37.20
C MET A 48 13.84 -1.67 -36.99
N ARG A 49 13.05 -1.61 -38.06
CA ARG A 49 11.59 -1.85 -38.00
C ARG A 49 11.26 -3.29 -37.62
N LEU A 50 11.99 -4.26 -38.15
CA LEU A 50 11.80 -5.69 -37.83
C LEU A 50 12.16 -5.97 -36.37
N SER A 51 13.31 -5.47 -35.91
CA SER A 51 13.74 -5.58 -34.52
C SER A 51 12.73 -4.93 -33.56
N ALA A 52 12.24 -3.73 -33.88
CA ALA A 52 11.19 -3.08 -33.10
C ALA A 52 9.89 -3.90 -33.06
N LYS A 53 9.53 -4.57 -34.15
CA LYS A 53 8.35 -5.46 -34.20
C LYS A 53 8.53 -6.69 -33.30
N SER A 54 9.72 -7.30 -33.30
CA SER A 54 10.05 -8.43 -32.43
C SER A 54 10.00 -8.04 -30.96
N ILE A 55 10.57 -6.89 -30.61
CA ILE A 55 10.54 -6.38 -29.23
C ILE A 55 9.11 -6.08 -28.79
N MET A 56 8.27 -5.49 -29.63
CA MET A 56 6.86 -5.25 -29.32
C MET A 56 6.07 -6.56 -29.13
N ALA A 57 6.41 -7.63 -29.88
CA ALA A 57 5.79 -8.94 -29.66
C ALA A 57 6.18 -9.53 -28.30
N VAL A 58 7.43 -9.36 -27.87
CA VAL A 58 7.88 -9.75 -26.52
C VAL A 58 7.21 -8.88 -25.45
N GLU A 59 7.15 -7.56 -25.65
CA GLU A 59 6.48 -6.62 -24.75
C GLU A 59 5.00 -7.00 -24.55
N SER A 60 4.28 -7.30 -25.61
CA SER A 60 2.88 -7.66 -25.52
C SER A 60 2.63 -8.97 -24.76
N ARG A 61 3.51 -9.98 -24.95
CA ARG A 61 3.48 -11.24 -24.19
C ARG A 61 3.77 -10.99 -22.70
N LEU A 62 4.80 -10.20 -22.41
CA LEU A 62 5.18 -9.87 -21.04
C LEU A 62 4.08 -9.07 -20.34
N SER A 63 3.51 -8.07 -21.01
CA SER A 63 2.40 -7.26 -20.52
C SER A 63 1.18 -8.13 -20.18
N LYS A 64 0.84 -9.08 -21.07
CA LYS A 64 -0.26 -10.02 -20.84
C LYS A 64 -0.03 -10.90 -19.61
N ARG A 65 1.18 -11.48 -19.51
CA ARG A 65 1.58 -12.30 -18.37
C ARG A 65 1.57 -11.49 -17.05
N ASN A 66 2.10 -10.27 -17.06
CA ASN A 66 2.10 -9.40 -15.87
C ASN A 66 0.68 -9.06 -15.43
N ARG A 67 -0.24 -8.81 -16.38
CA ARG A 67 -1.65 -8.60 -16.12
C ARG A 67 -2.31 -9.82 -15.46
N GLU A 68 -2.06 -11.01 -15.96
CA GLU A 68 -2.59 -12.26 -15.42
C GLU A 68 -2.08 -12.50 -14.00
N VAL A 69 -0.76 -12.35 -13.76
CA VAL A 69 -0.16 -12.51 -12.43
C VAL A 69 -0.69 -11.48 -11.42
N LEU A 70 -0.89 -10.23 -11.86
CA LEU A 70 -1.43 -9.18 -11.00
C LEU A 70 -2.89 -9.45 -10.60
N LEU A 71 -3.71 -9.89 -11.55
CA LEU A 71 -5.11 -10.26 -11.30
C LEU A 71 -5.21 -11.48 -10.38
N GLU A 72 -4.37 -12.49 -10.59
CA GLU A 72 -4.34 -13.69 -9.74
C GLU A 72 -3.95 -13.36 -8.31
N ALA A 73 -2.89 -12.57 -8.10
CA ALA A 73 -2.50 -12.10 -6.78
C ALA A 73 -3.60 -11.25 -6.11
N GLY A 74 -4.30 -10.43 -6.90
CA GLY A 74 -5.44 -9.65 -6.42
C GLY A 74 -6.62 -10.51 -5.99
N ARG A 75 -6.97 -11.53 -6.77
CA ARG A 75 -8.02 -12.50 -6.46
C ARG A 75 -7.71 -13.24 -5.16
N GLU A 76 -6.52 -13.82 -5.06
CA GLU A 76 -6.09 -14.56 -3.87
C GLU A 76 -6.09 -13.69 -2.61
N ALA A 77 -5.70 -12.41 -2.73
CA ALA A 77 -5.76 -11.46 -1.62
C ALA A 77 -7.20 -11.17 -1.19
N LYS A 78 -8.13 -10.98 -2.15
CA LYS A 78 -9.55 -10.73 -1.86
C LYS A 78 -10.27 -11.94 -1.32
N GLU A 79 -10.00 -13.12 -1.86
CA GLU A 79 -10.54 -14.40 -1.38
C GLU A 79 -10.21 -14.59 0.11
N ARG A 80 -8.95 -14.38 0.49
CA ARG A 80 -8.53 -14.43 1.90
C ARG A 80 -9.19 -13.38 2.79
N MET A 81 -9.48 -12.19 2.25
CA MET A 81 -10.23 -11.17 3.01
C MET A 81 -11.68 -11.57 3.23
N ILE A 82 -12.33 -12.09 2.20
CA ILE A 82 -13.70 -12.60 2.25
C ILE A 82 -13.78 -13.74 3.25
N GLU A 83 -12.88 -14.72 3.18
CA GLU A 83 -12.82 -15.86 4.12
C GLU A 83 -12.70 -15.39 5.58
N ARG A 84 -11.80 -14.44 5.86
CA ARG A 84 -11.65 -13.85 7.21
C ARG A 84 -12.92 -13.14 7.69
N GLU A 85 -13.61 -12.41 6.83
CA GLU A 85 -14.85 -11.75 7.22
C GLU A 85 -15.98 -12.77 7.46
N PHE A 86 -16.02 -13.86 6.68
CA PHE A 86 -16.92 -14.97 6.96
C PHE A 86 -16.64 -15.66 8.30
N GLU A 87 -15.36 -15.95 8.60
CA GLU A 87 -14.97 -16.51 9.92
C GLU A 87 -15.37 -15.57 11.06
N ARG A 88 -15.21 -14.27 10.90
CA ARG A 88 -15.61 -13.27 11.89
C ARG A 88 -17.13 -13.20 12.07
N ILE A 89 -17.87 -13.30 10.97
CA ILE A 89 -19.34 -13.36 11.04
C ILE A 89 -19.76 -14.66 11.73
N ASP A 90 -19.21 -15.82 11.35
CA ASP A 90 -19.53 -17.11 11.98
C ASP A 90 -19.25 -17.07 13.49
N ALA A 91 -18.09 -16.55 13.91
CA ALA A 91 -17.76 -16.39 15.33
C ALA A 91 -18.74 -15.46 16.06
N THR A 92 -19.16 -14.35 15.42
CA THR A 92 -20.12 -13.41 16.00
C THR A 92 -21.50 -14.02 16.08
N VAL A 93 -21.96 -14.66 15.02
CA VAL A 93 -23.26 -15.34 14.96
C VAL A 93 -23.34 -16.46 15.98
N ARG A 94 -22.32 -17.31 16.10
CA ARG A 94 -22.27 -18.38 17.11
C ARG A 94 -22.36 -17.84 18.53
N ARG A 95 -21.63 -16.75 18.83
CA ARG A 95 -21.67 -16.11 20.15
C ARG A 95 -23.05 -15.51 20.42
N ASP A 96 -23.57 -14.72 19.48
CA ASP A 96 -24.83 -13.99 19.66
C ASP A 96 -26.02 -14.95 19.63
N LEU A 97 -25.99 -16.01 18.80
CA LEU A 97 -27.02 -17.08 18.83
C LEU A 97 -26.99 -17.88 20.13
N SER A 98 -25.80 -18.08 20.75
CA SER A 98 -25.72 -18.75 22.05
C SER A 98 -26.37 -17.94 23.18
N GLU A 99 -26.34 -16.60 23.07
CA GLU A 99 -26.98 -15.68 24.03
C GLU A 99 -28.48 -15.46 23.72
N TYR A 100 -28.93 -15.73 22.52
CA TYR A 100 -30.30 -15.45 22.05
C TYR A 100 -31.39 -16.12 22.91
N PRO A 101 -31.30 -17.41 23.30
CA PRO A 101 -32.30 -18.02 24.18
C PRO A 101 -32.40 -17.36 25.54
N ALA A 102 -31.28 -16.94 26.13
CA ALA A 102 -31.24 -16.23 27.38
C ALA A 102 -31.86 -14.83 27.25
N MET A 103 -31.55 -14.12 26.19
CA MET A 103 -32.09 -12.80 25.87
C MET A 103 -33.60 -12.86 25.59
N HIS A 104 -34.06 -13.85 24.86
CA HIS A 104 -35.48 -14.08 24.58
C HIS A 104 -36.26 -14.38 25.88
N ARG A 105 -35.69 -15.22 26.76
CA ARG A 105 -36.30 -15.50 28.07
C ARG A 105 -36.41 -14.23 28.90
N LEU A 106 -35.34 -13.46 29.01
CA LEU A 106 -35.30 -12.20 29.74
C LEU A 106 -36.34 -11.19 29.19
N LEU A 107 -36.47 -11.07 27.89
CA LEU A 107 -37.48 -10.24 27.25
C LEU A 107 -38.89 -10.70 27.61
N SER A 108 -39.15 -12.01 27.54
CA SER A 108 -40.45 -12.60 27.89
C SER A 108 -40.78 -12.35 29.39
N GLU A 109 -39.83 -12.55 30.28
CA GLU A 109 -39.99 -12.30 31.71
C GLU A 109 -40.29 -10.83 32.00
N GLU A 110 -39.55 -9.89 31.40
CA GLU A 110 -39.76 -8.45 31.57
C GLU A 110 -41.10 -7.98 30.96
N ILE A 111 -41.55 -8.57 29.84
CA ILE A 111 -42.85 -8.29 29.26
C ILE A 111 -43.98 -8.80 30.18
N THR A 112 -43.86 -10.01 30.69
CA THR A 112 -44.85 -10.58 31.65
C THR A 112 -44.93 -9.74 32.93
N ALA A 113 -43.82 -9.32 33.50
CA ALA A 113 -43.78 -8.44 34.65
C ALA A 113 -44.43 -7.08 34.41
N ILE A 114 -44.22 -6.50 33.20
CA ILE A 114 -44.90 -5.28 32.77
C ILE A 114 -46.39 -5.47 32.65
N GLU A 115 -46.85 -6.62 32.11
CA GLU A 115 -48.25 -6.93 31.93
C GLU A 115 -48.95 -7.14 33.29
N GLU A 116 -48.32 -7.86 34.21
CA GLU A 116 -48.82 -8.07 35.59
C GLU A 116 -48.97 -6.72 36.32
N ASP A 117 -47.95 -5.87 36.33
CA ASP A 117 -47.98 -4.55 36.97
C ASP A 117 -49.02 -3.64 36.29
N TYR A 118 -49.22 -3.75 34.98
CA TYR A 118 -50.25 -3.02 34.24
C TYR A 118 -51.64 -3.47 34.65
N GLN A 119 -51.93 -4.78 34.71
CA GLN A 119 -53.19 -5.35 35.15
C GLN A 119 -53.50 -4.91 36.59
N ALA A 120 -52.52 -5.01 37.51
CA ALA A 120 -52.68 -4.53 38.88
C ALA A 120 -52.98 -3.01 38.95
N SER A 121 -52.48 -2.24 38.01
CA SER A 121 -52.77 -0.80 37.85
C SER A 121 -54.21 -0.51 37.43
N ILE A 122 -54.84 -1.40 36.65
CA ILE A 122 -56.23 -1.25 36.15
C ILE A 122 -57.24 -1.55 37.25
N GLU A 123 -56.94 -2.48 38.14
CA GLU A 123 -57.83 -2.86 39.29
C GLU A 123 -57.98 -1.75 40.35
N THR A 124 -57.17 -0.70 40.31
CA THR A 124 -57.33 0.47 41.17
C THR A 124 -58.51 1.33 40.74
N PRO A 125 -59.38 1.76 41.68
CA PRO A 125 -60.62 2.43 41.32
C PRO A 125 -60.42 3.72 40.51
N PRO A 126 -61.28 3.97 39.52
CA PRO A 126 -61.23 5.17 38.69
C PRO A 126 -61.62 6.44 39.43
N GLU A 127 -61.64 7.56 38.68
CA GLU A 127 -61.87 8.92 39.15
C GLU A 127 -63.01 9.14 40.14
N PRO A 128 -62.90 10.18 41.03
CA PRO A 128 -63.91 10.49 42.02
C PRO A 128 -65.26 10.75 41.33
N PRO A 129 -66.37 10.21 41.90
CA PRO A 129 -67.71 10.36 41.32
C PRO A 129 -68.11 11.84 41.15
N GLY A 130 -68.78 12.12 40.05
CA GLY A 130 -69.17 13.51 39.64
C GLY A 130 -70.15 14.23 40.60
N TRP A 131 -70.60 13.58 41.69
CA TRP A 131 -71.50 14.18 42.68
C TRP A 131 -70.83 15.29 43.52
N VAL A 132 -69.53 15.47 43.47
CA VAL A 132 -68.85 16.59 44.12
C VAL A 132 -69.41 17.93 43.72
N LYS A 133 -69.76 18.09 42.42
CA LYS A 133 -70.43 19.30 41.92
C LYS A 133 -71.84 19.45 42.48
N ALA A 134 -72.52 18.39 42.77
CA ALA A 134 -73.85 18.41 43.37
C ALA A 134 -73.81 18.88 44.86
N VAL A 135 -72.73 18.56 45.57
CA VAL A 135 -72.50 19.07 46.93
C VAL A 135 -72.38 20.58 46.96
N ASP A 136 -71.62 21.14 46.00
CA ASP A 136 -71.46 22.59 45.89
C ASP A 136 -72.76 23.30 45.45
N ALA A 137 -73.64 22.64 44.68
CA ALA A 137 -74.94 23.16 44.34
C ALA A 137 -75.91 23.19 45.46
N VAL A 138 -75.95 22.11 46.31
CA VAL A 138 -76.75 22.04 47.48
C VAL A 138 -76.34 23.10 48.56
N ALA A 139 -75.05 23.35 48.73
CA ALA A 139 -74.48 24.38 49.58
C ALA A 139 -74.96 25.82 49.28
N LYS A 140 -75.30 26.07 47.95
CA LYS A 140 -75.71 27.36 47.44
C LYS A 140 -77.24 27.60 47.49
N ILE A 141 -78.08 26.67 47.99
CA ILE A 141 -79.51 26.81 48.06
C ILE A 141 -79.84 27.79 49.23
N PRO A 142 -80.46 28.95 48.95
CA PRO A 142 -80.76 29.92 50.00
C PRO A 142 -81.93 29.46 50.87
N SER A 143 -81.75 29.34 52.22
CA SER A 143 -82.80 29.01 53.17
C SER A 143 -83.62 30.27 53.50
N LYS A 144 -84.69 30.50 52.72
CA LYS A 144 -85.61 31.64 52.99
C LYS A 144 -86.65 31.24 54.07
N GLY A 145 -86.43 31.57 55.32
CA GLY A 145 -87.44 31.74 56.32
C GLY A 145 -87.81 30.57 57.24
N ASP A 146 -87.28 29.36 57.13
CA ASP A 146 -87.58 28.29 58.02
C ASP A 146 -86.25 27.79 58.66
N PRO A 147 -86.06 27.96 60.00
CA PRO A 147 -84.85 27.45 60.72
C PRO A 147 -84.64 25.99 60.65
N MET A 148 -85.75 25.20 60.52
CA MET A 148 -85.63 23.75 60.39
C MET A 148 -85.07 23.30 59.09
N VAL A 149 -85.41 23.93 57.98
CA VAL A 149 -84.85 23.70 56.65
C VAL A 149 -83.36 24.12 56.59
N GLY A 150 -82.98 25.19 57.31
CA GLY A 150 -81.56 25.61 57.41
C GLY A 150 -80.68 24.55 58.10
N ASN A 151 -81.18 24.01 59.22
CA ASN A 151 -80.47 22.93 59.98
C ASN A 151 -80.32 21.67 59.15
N VAL A 152 -81.39 21.23 58.43
CA VAL A 152 -81.33 20.02 57.58
C VAL A 152 -80.39 20.23 56.42
N LEU A 153 -80.39 21.40 55.77
CA LEU A 153 -79.42 21.69 54.72
C LEU A 153 -77.98 21.76 55.24
N GLN A 154 -77.76 22.26 56.46
CA GLN A 154 -76.45 22.31 57.07
C GLN A 154 -75.96 20.91 57.45
N ASP A 155 -76.84 19.99 57.94
CA ASP A 155 -76.50 18.58 58.20
C ASP A 155 -76.21 17.82 56.91
N ILE A 156 -77.02 18.03 55.88
CA ILE A 156 -76.79 17.45 54.55
C ILE A 156 -75.44 17.93 54.03
N HIS A 157 -75.14 19.25 54.07
CA HIS A 157 -73.86 19.81 53.61
C HIS A 157 -72.68 19.23 54.45
N ALA A 158 -72.79 19.14 55.76
CA ALA A 158 -71.78 18.54 56.66
C ALA A 158 -71.53 17.04 56.32
N SER A 159 -72.64 16.29 56.11
CA SER A 159 -72.59 14.87 55.77
C SER A 159 -71.96 14.67 54.34
N LEU A 160 -72.40 15.50 53.37
CA LEU A 160 -71.82 15.45 52.02
C LEU A 160 -70.35 15.85 52.00
N ASN A 161 -69.96 16.90 52.80
CA ASN A 161 -68.53 17.29 52.90
C ASN A 161 -67.69 16.15 53.56
N LYS A 162 -68.23 15.47 54.57
CA LYS A 162 -67.57 14.34 55.21
C LYS A 162 -67.40 13.16 54.21
N ALA A 163 -68.44 12.87 53.39
CA ALA A 163 -68.42 11.86 52.37
C ALA A 163 -67.43 12.23 51.26
N ASN A 164 -67.45 13.52 50.84
CA ASN A 164 -66.49 14.02 49.82
C ASN A 164 -65.03 13.93 50.32
N LYS A 165 -64.77 14.35 51.55
CA LYS A 165 -63.43 14.20 52.12
C LYS A 165 -62.99 12.73 52.19
N ALA A 166 -63.91 11.80 52.53
CA ALA A 166 -63.62 10.37 52.54
C ALA A 166 -63.34 9.84 51.18
N ALA A 167 -64.18 10.15 50.15
CA ALA A 167 -63.99 9.75 48.77
C ALA A 167 -62.73 10.34 48.16
N THR A 168 -62.41 11.63 48.43
CA THR A 168 -61.17 12.27 47.96
C THR A 168 -59.96 11.59 48.65
N LYS A 169 -60.03 11.20 49.91
CA LYS A 169 -58.93 10.47 50.54
C LYS A 169 -58.75 9.09 49.92
N GLU A 170 -59.85 8.38 49.67
CA GLU A 170 -59.83 7.05 49.06
C GLU A 170 -59.28 7.16 47.58
N TYR A 171 -59.73 8.12 46.85
CA TYR A 171 -59.19 8.40 45.52
C TYR A 171 -57.69 8.72 45.54
N ARG A 172 -57.25 9.55 46.47
CA ARG A 172 -55.81 9.86 46.60
C ARG A 172 -54.99 8.60 46.98
N THR A 173 -55.51 7.73 47.82
CA THR A 173 -54.84 6.50 48.21
C THR A 173 -54.78 5.51 47.00
N ALA A 174 -55.89 5.40 46.25
CA ALA A 174 -55.97 4.58 45.05
C ALA A 174 -55.05 5.11 43.92
N SER A 175 -55.09 6.44 43.71
CA SER A 175 -54.18 7.08 42.77
C SER A 175 -52.70 6.90 43.15
N HIS A 176 -52.38 7.00 44.43
CA HIS A 176 -51.03 6.76 44.93
C HIS A 176 -50.59 5.33 44.67
N LYS A 177 -51.43 4.33 44.95
CA LYS A 177 -51.15 2.92 44.66
C LYS A 177 -50.97 2.68 43.18
N ARG A 178 -51.81 3.29 42.31
CA ARG A 178 -51.67 3.21 40.84
C ARG A 178 -50.33 3.78 40.41
N HIS A 179 -49.91 4.93 40.91
CA HIS A 179 -48.61 5.52 40.61
C HIS A 179 -47.44 4.67 41.10
N GLU A 180 -47.62 3.97 42.22
CA GLU A 180 -46.63 3.03 42.73
C GLU A 180 -46.45 1.82 41.80
N HIS A 181 -47.54 1.22 41.30
CA HIS A 181 -47.50 0.14 40.30
C HIS A 181 -46.84 0.61 38.99
N LEU A 182 -47.27 1.76 38.47
CA LEU A 182 -46.65 2.33 37.26
C LEU A 182 -45.16 2.64 37.44
N ARG A 183 -44.76 3.04 38.65
CA ARG A 183 -43.34 3.27 39.00
C ARG A 183 -42.55 1.95 39.04
N LYS A 184 -43.15 0.86 39.46
CA LYS A 184 -42.52 -0.48 39.44
C LYS A 184 -42.28 -0.99 38.02
N MET A 185 -43.09 -0.64 37.04
CA MET A 185 -42.92 -0.96 35.64
C MET A 185 -41.68 -0.28 35.01
N MET A 186 -41.28 0.90 35.49
CA MET A 186 -40.17 1.71 34.87
C MET A 186 -38.84 0.94 34.80
N PRO A 187 -38.35 0.20 35.80
CA PRO A 187 -37.12 -0.55 35.69
C PRO A 187 -37.24 -1.68 34.66
N HIS A 188 -38.38 -2.33 34.50
CA HIS A 188 -38.63 -3.37 33.50
C HIS A 188 -38.57 -2.81 32.10
N TRP A 189 -39.17 -1.65 31.82
CA TRP A 189 -39.05 -0.93 30.58
C TRP A 189 -37.60 -0.57 30.25
N ARG A 190 -36.81 -0.11 31.21
CA ARG A 190 -35.40 0.24 30.99
C ARG A 190 -34.57 -1.01 30.66
N LYS A 191 -34.83 -2.12 31.31
CA LYS A 191 -34.17 -3.40 31.00
C LYS A 191 -34.53 -3.87 29.60
N LEU A 192 -35.80 -3.83 29.23
CA LEU A 192 -36.31 -4.21 27.92
C LEU A 192 -35.63 -3.35 26.82
N LEU A 193 -35.55 -2.03 27.00
CA LEU A 193 -34.86 -1.14 26.09
C LEU A 193 -33.35 -1.47 25.97
N THR A 194 -32.71 -1.83 27.09
CA THR A 194 -31.29 -2.20 27.10
C THR A 194 -31.04 -3.50 26.31
N VAL A 195 -31.91 -4.50 26.47
CA VAL A 195 -31.82 -5.78 25.76
C VAL A 195 -32.08 -5.58 24.25
N LEU A 196 -33.11 -4.80 23.90
CA LEU A 196 -33.40 -4.47 22.51
C LEU A 196 -32.25 -3.68 21.83
N SER A 197 -31.67 -2.70 22.55
CA SER A 197 -30.52 -1.95 22.04
C SER A 197 -29.29 -2.85 21.83
N ARG A 198 -29.09 -3.87 22.66
CA ARG A 198 -28.03 -4.88 22.47
C ARG A 198 -28.31 -5.72 21.22
N ALA A 199 -29.54 -6.18 21.03
CA ALA A 199 -29.95 -6.93 19.85
C ALA A 199 -29.76 -6.11 18.57
N ASP A 200 -30.22 -4.86 18.56
CA ASP A 200 -30.05 -3.93 17.44
C ASP A 200 -28.58 -3.72 17.08
N LYS A 201 -27.72 -3.50 18.09
CA LYS A 201 -26.28 -3.37 17.87
C LYS A 201 -25.66 -4.62 17.25
N ASN A 202 -26.07 -5.82 17.68
CA ASN A 202 -25.56 -7.07 17.11
C ASN A 202 -26.01 -7.23 15.65
N VAL A 203 -27.29 -6.98 15.36
CA VAL A 203 -27.82 -7.03 13.98
C VAL A 203 -27.12 -6.02 13.07
N THR A 204 -26.97 -4.78 13.53
CA THR A 204 -26.28 -3.72 12.78
C THR A 204 -24.81 -4.08 12.52
N SER A 205 -24.13 -4.70 13.49
CA SER A 205 -22.76 -5.20 13.32
C SER A 205 -22.67 -6.28 12.24
N ILE A 206 -23.60 -7.22 12.23
CA ILE A 206 -23.65 -8.30 11.21
C ILE A 206 -23.93 -7.70 9.83
N LEU A 207 -24.89 -6.77 9.72
CA LEU A 207 -25.23 -6.12 8.46
C LEU A 207 -24.05 -5.31 7.90
N SER A 208 -23.32 -4.57 8.75
CA SER A 208 -22.15 -3.81 8.31
C SER A 208 -21.04 -4.71 7.77
N ARG A 209 -20.83 -5.89 8.38
CA ARG A 209 -19.88 -6.90 7.90
C ARG A 209 -20.33 -7.56 6.61
N SER A 210 -21.63 -7.85 6.48
CA SER A 210 -22.22 -8.36 5.23
C SER A 210 -21.97 -7.40 4.07
N ASN A 211 -22.23 -6.10 4.27
CA ASN A 211 -21.93 -5.08 3.27
C ASN A 211 -20.44 -5.02 2.89
N THR A 212 -19.55 -5.26 3.86
CA THR A 212 -18.10 -5.33 3.60
C THR A 212 -17.76 -6.56 2.73
N ILE A 213 -18.39 -7.70 3.00
CA ILE A 213 -18.24 -8.91 2.15
C ILE A 213 -18.74 -8.64 0.75
N ASP A 214 -19.92 -8.01 0.60
CA ASP A 214 -20.48 -7.68 -0.72
C ASP A 214 -19.54 -6.76 -1.52
N GLN A 215 -18.91 -5.77 -0.88
CA GLN A 215 -17.90 -4.93 -1.51
C GLN A 215 -16.69 -5.74 -1.97
N HIS A 216 -16.15 -6.61 -1.12
CA HIS A 216 -15.02 -7.47 -1.48
C HIS A 216 -15.39 -8.46 -2.58
N MET A 217 -16.61 -8.97 -2.59
CA MET A 217 -17.13 -9.85 -3.64
C MET A 217 -17.23 -9.13 -4.99
N GLN A 218 -17.75 -7.90 -5.02
CA GLN A 218 -17.79 -7.08 -6.23
C GLN A 218 -16.38 -6.77 -6.76
N GLU A 219 -15.44 -6.49 -5.87
CA GLU A 219 -14.05 -6.29 -6.27
C GLU A 219 -13.42 -7.57 -6.81
N TYR A 220 -13.67 -8.73 -6.18
CA TYR A 220 -13.24 -10.03 -6.64
C TYR A 220 -13.81 -10.35 -8.02
N GLU A 221 -15.10 -10.12 -8.22
CA GLU A 221 -15.77 -10.33 -9.50
C GLU A 221 -15.20 -9.42 -10.60
N SER A 222 -14.92 -8.16 -10.28
CA SER A 222 -14.27 -7.22 -11.21
C SER A 222 -12.87 -7.67 -11.63
N MET A 223 -12.13 -8.33 -10.72
CA MET A 223 -10.81 -8.94 -11.01
C MET A 223 -10.97 -10.22 -11.83
N THR A 224 -11.99 -11.02 -11.57
CA THR A 224 -12.29 -12.24 -12.33
C THR A 224 -12.64 -11.90 -13.77
N ASN A 225 -13.42 -10.86 -13.99
CA ASN A 225 -13.76 -10.35 -15.32
C ASN A 225 -12.59 -9.58 -15.97
N GLY A 226 -11.48 -9.40 -15.29
CA GLY A 226 -10.26 -8.77 -15.82
C GLY A 226 -10.47 -7.32 -16.28
N THR A 227 -11.31 -6.56 -15.59
CA THR A 227 -11.62 -5.17 -15.95
C THR A 227 -10.41 -4.27 -15.88
N ASP A 228 -10.28 -3.31 -16.80
CA ASP A 228 -9.15 -2.36 -16.80
C ASP A 228 -9.12 -1.50 -15.52
N LYS A 229 -10.28 -1.28 -14.90
CA LYS A 229 -10.38 -0.60 -13.59
C LYS A 229 -9.70 -1.40 -12.48
N ALA A 230 -9.96 -2.71 -12.41
CA ALA A 230 -9.32 -3.60 -11.42
C ALA A 230 -7.79 -3.60 -11.58
N ILE A 231 -7.30 -3.72 -12.82
CA ILE A 231 -5.86 -3.70 -13.11
C ILE A 231 -5.21 -2.38 -12.69
N ARG A 232 -5.86 -1.25 -12.97
CA ARG A 232 -5.36 0.07 -12.58
C ARG A 232 -5.28 0.23 -11.07
N ILE A 233 -6.31 -0.21 -10.35
CA ILE A 233 -6.34 -0.17 -8.88
C ILE A 233 -5.22 -1.06 -8.31
N LEU A 234 -5.09 -2.29 -8.79
CA LEU A 234 -4.06 -3.23 -8.32
C LEU A 234 -2.64 -2.73 -8.63
N SER A 235 -2.39 -2.18 -9.83
CA SER A 235 -1.08 -1.64 -10.18
C SER A 235 -0.72 -0.40 -9.35
N SER A 236 -1.68 0.50 -9.11
CA SER A 236 -1.50 1.68 -8.26
C SER A 236 -1.24 1.29 -6.81
N SER A 237 -2.01 0.35 -6.26
CA SER A 237 -1.82 -0.20 -4.92
C SER A 237 -0.45 -0.86 -4.76
N SER A 238 -0.04 -1.71 -5.73
CA SER A 238 1.28 -2.34 -5.72
C SER A 238 2.41 -1.32 -5.75
N LEU A 239 2.26 -0.24 -6.52
CA LEU A 239 3.25 0.84 -6.58
C LEU A 239 3.35 1.59 -5.24
N GLN A 240 2.21 1.89 -4.61
CA GLN A 240 2.17 2.51 -3.29
C GLN A 240 2.83 1.62 -2.24
N HIS A 241 2.49 0.33 -2.20
CA HIS A 241 3.10 -0.64 -1.30
C HIS A 241 4.61 -0.76 -1.52
N PHE A 242 5.05 -0.73 -2.78
CA PHE A 242 6.48 -0.74 -3.11
C PHE A 242 7.21 0.45 -2.51
N PHE A 243 6.74 1.68 -2.74
CA PHE A 243 7.43 2.86 -2.21
C PHE A 243 7.39 2.91 -0.69
N THR A 244 6.26 2.53 -0.07
CA THR A 244 6.14 2.48 1.39
C THR A 244 7.10 1.44 1.98
N SER A 245 7.13 0.22 1.45
CA SER A 245 8.01 -0.83 1.91
C SER A 245 9.48 -0.52 1.63
N LEU A 246 9.80 0.08 0.47
CA LEU A 246 11.15 0.55 0.14
C LEU A 246 11.64 1.59 1.15
N PHE A 247 10.81 2.55 1.51
CA PHE A 247 11.16 3.57 2.50
C PHE A 247 11.46 2.94 3.86
N VAL A 248 10.62 2.01 4.32
CA VAL A 248 10.86 1.27 5.57
C VAL A 248 12.10 0.39 5.47
N MET A 249 12.37 -0.23 4.31
CA MET A 249 13.59 -1.00 4.06
C MET A 249 14.86 -0.14 4.12
N ILE A 250 14.81 1.09 3.64
CA ILE A 250 15.94 2.03 3.76
C ILE A 250 16.22 2.35 5.22
N ILE A 251 15.18 2.58 6.04
CA ILE A 251 15.34 2.78 7.48
C ILE A 251 15.93 1.51 8.12
N ALA A 252 15.42 0.33 7.77
CA ALA A 252 15.92 -0.94 8.26
C ALA A 252 17.39 -1.18 7.88
N ALA A 253 17.78 -0.82 6.66
CA ALA A 253 19.18 -0.85 6.23
C ALA A 253 20.05 0.12 7.05
N GLY A 254 19.53 1.29 7.43
CA GLY A 254 20.18 2.20 8.37
C GLY A 254 20.40 1.56 9.74
N ILE A 255 19.39 0.87 10.29
CA ILE A 255 19.51 0.14 11.56
C ILE A 255 20.55 -0.99 11.43
N ALA A 256 20.50 -1.76 10.35
CA ALA A 256 21.49 -2.82 10.09
C ALA A 256 22.91 -2.25 9.95
N MET A 257 23.06 -1.06 9.36
CA MET A 257 24.35 -0.37 9.26
C MET A 257 24.88 0.06 10.63
N VAL A 258 24.00 0.54 11.52
CA VAL A 258 24.37 0.85 12.91
C VAL A 258 24.80 -0.43 13.64
N ASN A 259 24.02 -1.51 13.49
CA ASN A 259 24.37 -2.82 14.09
C ASN A 259 25.72 -3.32 13.56
N PHE A 260 25.95 -3.20 12.25
CA PHE A 260 27.23 -3.54 11.63
C PHE A 260 28.41 -2.79 12.27
N GLN A 261 28.29 -1.49 12.52
CA GLN A 261 29.34 -0.69 13.17
C GLN A 261 29.56 -1.11 14.63
N LEU A 262 28.49 -1.53 15.33
CA LEU A 262 28.58 -2.01 16.70
C LEU A 262 29.33 -3.34 16.80
N ILE A 263 29.15 -4.24 15.85
CA ILE A 263 29.75 -5.58 15.83
C ILE A 263 31.19 -5.55 15.24
N ALA A 264 31.40 -4.81 14.15
CA ALA A 264 32.63 -4.86 13.37
C ALA A 264 33.86 -4.39 14.18
N ARG A 265 33.71 -3.43 15.10
CA ARG A 265 34.82 -2.89 15.89
C ARG A 265 35.33 -3.88 16.96
N PRO A 266 34.51 -4.45 17.85
CA PRO A 266 34.98 -5.50 18.76
C PRO A 266 35.52 -6.74 18.05
N MET A 267 34.90 -7.10 16.90
CA MET A 267 35.31 -8.21 16.10
C MET A 267 36.72 -8.04 15.51
N SER A 268 37.20 -6.79 15.28
CA SER A 268 38.55 -6.53 14.79
C SER A 268 39.63 -6.98 15.78
N GLU A 269 39.36 -6.84 17.06
CA GLU A 269 40.27 -7.26 18.12
C GLU A 269 40.23 -8.76 18.38
N MET A 270 39.08 -9.40 18.17
CA MET A 270 38.88 -10.83 18.40
C MET A 270 39.45 -11.70 17.27
N VAL A 271 39.36 -11.26 16.01
CA VAL A 271 39.65 -12.05 14.82
C VAL A 271 40.95 -11.61 14.11
N GLY A 272 41.54 -10.49 14.53
CA GLY A 272 42.78 -9.94 13.91
C GLY A 272 42.48 -9.25 12.58
N GLY A 273 42.17 -7.97 12.63
CA GLY A 273 41.59 -7.18 11.54
C GLY A 273 42.50 -6.74 10.38
N THR A 274 43.72 -7.32 10.23
CA THR A 274 44.73 -6.77 9.30
C THR A 274 44.75 -7.45 7.92
N THR A 275 44.02 -8.54 7.71
CA THR A 275 44.03 -9.28 6.42
C THR A 275 42.74 -8.99 5.62
N SER A 276 42.89 -8.37 4.45
CA SER A 276 41.81 -8.26 3.47
C SER A 276 41.64 -9.60 2.75
N LEU A 277 40.46 -10.23 2.89
CA LEU A 277 40.22 -11.58 2.38
C LEU A 277 39.52 -11.59 1.01
N PHE A 278 38.53 -10.73 0.79
CA PHE A 278 37.69 -10.79 -0.41
C PHE A 278 37.16 -9.38 -0.78
N LEU A 279 37.31 -8.99 -2.05
CA LEU A 279 36.81 -7.68 -2.58
C LEU A 279 37.27 -6.44 -1.79
N GLY A 280 38.37 -6.50 -1.02
CA GLY A 280 38.85 -5.40 -0.21
C GLY A 280 38.22 -5.28 1.17
N PHE A 281 37.32 -6.20 1.56
CA PHE A 281 36.76 -6.27 2.90
C PHE A 281 37.68 -6.97 3.88
N TYR A 282 37.79 -6.45 5.09
CA TYR A 282 38.50 -7.05 6.19
C TYR A 282 37.71 -8.20 6.81
N LEU A 283 38.39 -9.17 7.42
CA LEU A 283 37.78 -10.37 8.00
C LEU A 283 36.72 -10.04 9.07
N ASN A 284 36.96 -9.03 9.92
CA ASN A 284 36.01 -8.53 10.91
C ASN A 284 34.72 -7.97 10.28
N GLN A 285 34.82 -7.29 9.13
CA GLN A 285 33.67 -6.76 8.40
C GLN A 285 32.84 -7.89 7.81
N ILE A 286 33.49 -8.92 7.26
CA ILE A 286 32.79 -10.10 6.73
C ILE A 286 32.08 -10.84 7.87
N ALA A 287 32.74 -11.03 9.02
CA ALA A 287 32.16 -11.69 10.17
C ALA A 287 30.93 -10.92 10.70
N ALA A 288 31.02 -9.61 10.84
CA ALA A 288 29.87 -8.77 11.23
C ALA A 288 28.71 -8.84 10.22
N MET A 289 29.01 -8.81 8.92
CA MET A 289 28.00 -8.95 7.87
C MET A 289 27.29 -10.31 7.91
N VAL A 290 28.06 -11.39 8.09
CA VAL A 290 27.50 -12.75 8.22
C VAL A 290 26.60 -12.84 9.45
N MET A 291 26.99 -12.26 10.58
CA MET A 291 26.22 -12.27 11.81
C MET A 291 24.85 -11.61 11.61
N ILE A 292 24.81 -10.39 11.06
CA ILE A 292 23.57 -9.66 10.73
C ILE A 292 22.73 -10.46 9.72
N LEU A 293 23.35 -11.08 8.72
CA LEU A 293 22.62 -11.86 7.71
C LEU A 293 21.98 -13.10 8.35
N VAL A 294 22.66 -13.75 9.29
CA VAL A 294 22.09 -14.86 10.07
C VAL A 294 20.93 -14.39 10.93
N GLU A 295 21.06 -13.25 11.62
CA GLU A 295 19.96 -12.65 12.41
C GLU A 295 18.74 -12.36 11.57
N MET A 296 18.92 -11.66 10.43
CA MET A 296 17.83 -11.39 9.51
C MET A 296 17.16 -12.68 9.02
N THR A 297 17.96 -13.68 8.70
CA THR A 297 17.46 -14.99 8.24
C THR A 297 16.66 -15.69 9.33
N LEU A 298 17.18 -15.77 10.55
CA LEU A 298 16.47 -16.32 11.70
C LEU A 298 15.17 -15.56 11.97
N GLY A 299 15.22 -14.21 11.89
CA GLY A 299 14.06 -13.35 12.05
C GLY A 299 12.97 -13.61 11.01
N ILE A 300 13.35 -13.72 9.74
CA ILE A 300 12.41 -14.02 8.63
C ILE A 300 11.77 -15.41 8.85
N PHE A 301 12.54 -16.44 9.16
CA PHE A 301 12.00 -17.78 9.40
C PHE A 301 11.15 -17.85 10.67
N LEU A 302 11.49 -17.09 11.71
CA LEU A 302 10.68 -17.00 12.93
C LEU A 302 9.31 -16.36 12.64
N MET A 303 9.27 -15.22 11.93
CA MET A 303 8.03 -14.57 11.52
C MET A 303 7.17 -15.45 10.61
N GLU A 304 7.80 -16.22 9.72
CA GLU A 304 7.12 -17.20 8.88
C GLU A 304 6.52 -18.35 9.71
N SER A 305 7.28 -18.87 10.69
CA SER A 305 6.80 -19.92 11.60
C SER A 305 5.64 -19.45 12.48
N LEU A 306 5.57 -18.17 12.81
CA LEU A 306 4.46 -17.54 13.53
C LEU A 306 3.25 -17.20 12.62
N ARG A 307 3.33 -17.44 11.31
CA ARG A 307 2.33 -17.05 10.28
C ARG A 307 2.10 -15.54 10.19
N ILE A 308 3.06 -14.74 10.60
CA ILE A 308 3.01 -13.28 10.46
C ILE A 308 3.35 -12.89 9.03
N THR A 309 4.40 -13.54 8.44
CA THR A 309 4.80 -13.38 7.05
C THR A 309 4.48 -14.63 6.22
N LYS A 310 4.46 -14.50 4.88
CA LYS A 310 4.18 -15.57 3.91
C LYS A 310 5.18 -15.56 2.75
N LEU A 311 6.47 -15.42 3.07
CA LEU A 311 7.55 -15.46 2.09
C LEU A 311 7.82 -16.89 1.56
N PHE A 312 7.72 -17.86 2.45
CA PHE A 312 8.00 -19.27 2.16
C PHE A 312 6.79 -20.16 2.44
N PRO A 313 5.91 -20.39 1.44
CA PRO A 313 4.69 -21.20 1.61
C PRO A 313 4.93 -22.58 2.19
N ILE A 314 6.14 -23.13 1.99
CA ILE A 314 6.55 -24.45 2.50
C ILE A 314 6.52 -24.47 4.03
N VAL A 315 6.99 -23.41 4.70
CA VAL A 315 6.99 -23.33 6.17
C VAL A 315 5.55 -23.20 6.70
N GLY A 316 4.70 -22.45 5.99
CA GLY A 316 3.28 -22.29 6.32
C GLY A 316 2.46 -23.57 6.22
N SER A 317 2.87 -24.52 5.36
CA SER A 317 2.21 -25.83 5.16
C SER A 317 2.62 -26.91 6.18
N LEU A 318 3.61 -26.64 7.03
CA LEU A 318 4.05 -27.56 8.07
C LEU A 318 2.99 -27.80 9.13
N ASN A 319 3.01 -29.01 9.71
CA ASN A 319 2.13 -29.40 10.81
C ASN A 319 2.32 -28.46 12.02
N ASP A 320 1.25 -28.01 12.65
CA ASP A 320 1.26 -27.01 13.74
C ASP A 320 2.23 -27.35 14.87
N LYS A 321 2.31 -28.63 15.27
CA LYS A 321 3.23 -29.09 16.31
C LYS A 321 4.71 -28.91 15.91
N LEU A 322 5.04 -29.21 14.67
CA LEU A 322 6.41 -29.07 14.16
C LEU A 322 6.77 -27.59 14.02
N ARG A 323 5.86 -26.79 13.47
CA ARG A 323 6.02 -25.36 13.28
C ARG A 323 6.29 -24.62 14.58
N ILE A 324 5.52 -24.91 15.65
CA ILE A 324 5.72 -24.30 16.96
C ILE A 324 7.09 -24.70 17.54
N ARG A 325 7.54 -25.94 17.35
CA ARG A 325 8.89 -26.35 17.78
C ARG A 325 9.99 -25.59 17.03
N ILE A 326 9.82 -25.42 15.71
CA ILE A 326 10.75 -24.62 14.90
C ILE A 326 10.75 -23.16 15.36
N ALA A 327 9.58 -22.57 15.63
CA ALA A 327 9.50 -21.21 16.13
C ALA A 327 10.25 -21.04 17.47
N TRP A 328 10.08 -21.95 18.41
CA TRP A 328 10.82 -21.94 19.66
C TRP A 328 12.33 -22.12 19.48
N PHE A 329 12.75 -23.03 18.59
CA PHE A 329 14.16 -23.21 18.26
C PHE A 329 14.79 -21.95 17.68
N LEU A 330 14.13 -21.32 16.70
CA LEU A 330 14.59 -20.08 16.07
C LEU A 330 14.63 -18.91 17.07
N PHE A 331 13.65 -18.81 17.94
CA PHE A 331 13.61 -17.81 18.99
C PHE A 331 14.78 -17.96 19.98
N ILE A 332 15.07 -19.20 20.41
CA ILE A 332 16.20 -19.47 21.30
C ILE A 332 17.53 -19.16 20.60
N MET A 333 17.67 -19.49 19.32
CA MET A 333 18.85 -19.14 18.53
C MET A 333 19.03 -17.63 18.39
N LEU A 334 17.95 -16.90 18.15
CA LEU A 334 17.97 -15.45 18.08
C LEU A 334 18.32 -14.83 19.44
N LEU A 335 17.77 -15.36 20.53
CA LEU A 335 18.06 -14.94 21.89
C LEU A 335 19.55 -15.17 22.24
N PHE A 336 20.10 -16.32 21.83
CA PHE A 336 21.52 -16.63 22.00
C PHE A 336 22.38 -15.62 21.24
N LEU A 337 22.05 -15.31 20.01
CA LEU A 337 22.75 -14.33 19.19
C LEU A 337 22.68 -12.92 19.79
N ALA A 338 21.51 -12.50 20.26
CA ALA A 338 21.32 -11.23 20.97
C ALA A 338 22.18 -11.14 22.26
N THR A 339 22.38 -12.27 22.95
CA THR A 339 23.25 -12.32 24.14
C THR A 339 24.73 -12.14 23.74
N ILE A 340 25.15 -12.71 22.61
CA ILE A 340 26.50 -12.51 22.07
C ILE A 340 26.70 -11.03 21.69
N GLU A 341 25.74 -10.41 21.02
CA GLU A 341 25.81 -8.98 20.65
C GLU A 341 25.85 -8.06 21.87
N ALA A 342 25.09 -8.36 22.92
CA ALA A 342 25.20 -7.68 24.18
C ALA A 342 26.62 -7.77 24.78
N GLY A 343 27.25 -8.94 24.69
CA GLY A 343 28.65 -9.15 25.07
C GLY A 343 29.63 -8.33 24.22
N LEU A 344 29.40 -8.25 22.91
CA LEU A 344 30.19 -7.38 22.01
C LEU A 344 30.02 -5.88 22.35
N GLY A 345 28.84 -5.48 22.78
CA GLY A 345 28.59 -4.14 23.30
C GLY A 345 29.42 -3.81 24.53
N PHE A 346 29.57 -4.79 25.44
CA PHE A 346 30.45 -4.66 26.61
C PHE A 346 31.93 -4.54 26.23
N THR A 347 32.42 -5.42 25.35
CA THR A 347 33.83 -5.37 24.88
C THR A 347 34.13 -4.09 24.13
N ARG A 348 33.21 -3.51 23.40
CA ARG A 348 33.36 -2.24 22.72
C ARG A 348 33.62 -1.10 23.69
N GLU A 349 32.93 -1.04 24.83
CA GLU A 349 33.12 -0.01 25.83
C GLU A 349 34.51 -0.11 26.46
N ILE A 350 34.92 -1.33 26.82
CA ILE A 350 36.31 -1.56 27.35
C ILE A 350 37.36 -1.08 26.35
N LEU A 351 37.19 -1.35 25.06
CA LEU A 351 38.10 -0.88 24.01
C LEU A 351 38.10 0.64 23.90
N MET A 352 36.94 1.29 24.00
CA MET A 352 36.85 2.76 23.98
C MET A 352 37.53 3.40 25.18
N GLU A 353 37.36 2.82 26.38
CA GLU A 353 38.05 3.28 27.60
C GLU A 353 39.58 3.12 27.48
N ALA A 354 40.04 1.98 26.92
CA ALA A 354 41.46 1.72 26.66
C ALA A 354 42.05 2.71 25.64
N ASP A 355 41.31 2.98 24.54
CA ASP A 355 41.71 3.97 23.53
C ASP A 355 41.78 5.40 24.12
N GLN A 356 40.81 5.77 24.96
CA GLN A 356 40.83 7.08 25.65
C GLN A 356 42.00 7.20 26.63
N ALA A 357 42.24 6.18 27.44
CA ALA A 357 43.38 6.14 28.35
C ALA A 357 44.71 6.24 27.60
N THR A 358 44.87 5.53 26.50
CA THR A 358 46.05 5.58 25.64
C THR A 358 46.26 6.97 25.04
N ASN A 359 45.19 7.59 24.54
CA ASN A 359 45.22 8.93 23.96
C ASN A 359 45.51 10.02 25.02
N ALA A 360 44.99 9.87 26.25
CA ALA A 360 45.31 10.76 27.37
C ALA A 360 46.78 10.67 27.76
N LEU A 361 47.33 9.47 27.82
CA LEU A 361 48.79 9.26 28.06
C LEU A 361 49.65 9.88 26.96
N LEU A 362 49.27 9.78 25.71
CA LEU A 362 49.96 10.37 24.56
C LEU A 362 49.90 11.90 24.56
N ARG A 363 48.86 12.51 25.16
CA ARG A 363 48.72 13.97 25.32
C ARG A 363 49.39 14.51 26.55
N GLY A 364 49.92 13.66 27.44
CA GLY A 364 50.58 14.08 28.67
C GLY A 364 49.64 14.64 29.74
N GLU A 365 48.36 14.30 29.69
CA GLU A 365 47.38 14.69 30.69
C GLU A 365 47.52 13.79 31.94
N GLU A 366 47.59 14.40 33.13
CA GLU A 366 47.72 13.65 34.38
C GLU A 366 46.44 12.84 34.68
N ALA A 367 46.60 11.65 35.23
CA ALA A 367 45.57 10.64 35.51
C ALA A 367 44.39 11.09 36.41
N GLY A 368 44.35 12.35 36.84
CA GLY A 368 43.35 12.88 37.75
C GLY A 368 41.96 13.18 37.13
N ALA A 369 41.89 13.40 35.82
CA ALA A 369 40.62 13.65 35.13
C ALA A 369 39.82 12.34 34.82
N ALA A 370 40.55 11.23 34.70
CA ALA A 370 39.96 9.91 34.38
C ALA A 370 39.10 9.32 35.53
N ALA A 371 39.32 9.76 36.77
CA ALA A 371 38.58 9.22 37.92
C ALA A 371 37.12 9.74 38.07
N LEU A 372 36.82 10.91 37.49
CA LEU A 372 35.44 11.46 37.49
C LEU A 372 34.58 10.89 36.37
N GLU A 373 35.18 10.46 35.25
CA GLU A 373 34.47 9.78 34.15
C GLU A 373 34.07 8.33 34.50
N SER A 374 34.82 7.66 35.36
CA SER A 374 34.55 6.26 35.73
C SER A 374 33.24 6.05 36.52
N SER A 375 32.67 7.09 37.13
CA SER A 375 31.41 6.97 37.90
C SER A 375 30.18 6.89 37.00
N VAL A 376 30.26 7.25 35.70
CA VAL A 376 29.16 7.24 34.76
C VAL A 376 29.32 6.13 33.69
N SER A 377 30.49 5.49 33.65
CA SER A 377 30.81 4.46 32.62
C SER A 377 29.87 3.25 32.66
N TRP A 378 29.31 2.88 33.84
CA TRP A 378 28.34 1.80 33.94
C TRP A 378 27.03 2.08 33.20
N ILE A 379 26.62 3.35 33.04
CA ILE A 379 25.41 3.73 32.28
C ILE A 379 25.67 3.57 30.80
N THR A 380 26.83 4.00 30.31
CA THR A 380 27.24 3.85 28.90
C THR A 380 27.41 2.38 28.53
N THR A 381 28.08 1.60 29.37
CA THR A 381 28.22 0.14 29.22
C THR A 381 26.89 -0.54 29.20
N GLY A 382 26.01 -0.26 30.17
CA GLY A 382 24.66 -0.85 30.24
C GLY A 382 23.80 -0.50 29.03
N SER A 383 23.90 0.76 28.55
CA SER A 383 23.13 1.18 27.37
C SER A 383 23.65 0.54 26.07
N GLN A 384 24.94 0.34 25.89
CA GLN A 384 25.53 -0.36 24.75
C GLN A 384 25.18 -1.85 24.74
N MET A 385 25.26 -2.51 25.91
CA MET A 385 24.80 -3.90 26.05
C MET A 385 23.30 -4.04 25.75
N ALA A 386 22.48 -3.13 26.27
CA ALA A 386 21.04 -3.13 26.00
C ALA A 386 20.74 -2.89 24.52
N LEU A 387 21.46 -1.99 23.88
CA LEU A 387 21.34 -1.72 22.45
C LEU A 387 21.68 -2.97 21.65
N GLY A 388 22.82 -3.63 21.90
CA GLY A 388 23.22 -4.87 21.24
C GLY A 388 22.20 -5.99 21.46
N PHE A 389 21.60 -6.09 22.65
CA PHE A 389 20.57 -7.10 22.93
C PHE A 389 19.26 -6.85 22.15
N ILE A 390 18.84 -5.60 21.99
CA ILE A 390 17.56 -5.23 21.37
C ILE A 390 17.65 -5.26 19.83
N LEU A 391 18.79 -4.91 19.23
CA LEU A 391 18.93 -4.77 17.78
C LEU A 391 18.54 -6.01 16.96
N PRO A 392 18.91 -7.25 17.34
CA PRO A 392 18.46 -8.45 16.64
C PRO A 392 16.94 -8.60 16.59
N PHE A 393 16.25 -8.23 17.69
CA PHE A 393 14.78 -8.29 17.72
C PHE A 393 14.16 -7.18 16.84
N VAL A 394 14.76 -6.02 16.76
CA VAL A 394 14.31 -4.95 15.85
C VAL A 394 14.50 -5.38 14.39
N LEU A 395 15.63 -6.00 14.07
CA LEU A 395 15.89 -6.51 12.73
C LEU A 395 14.95 -7.67 12.34
N MET A 396 14.49 -8.47 13.29
CA MET A 396 13.46 -9.49 13.05
C MET A 396 12.17 -8.88 12.46
N PHE A 397 11.73 -7.71 12.93
CA PHE A 397 10.53 -7.05 12.42
C PHE A 397 10.69 -6.55 10.98
N VAL A 398 11.89 -6.46 10.46
CA VAL A 398 12.17 -6.11 9.04
C VAL A 398 11.59 -7.16 8.09
N ALA A 399 11.32 -8.37 8.55
CA ALA A 399 10.67 -9.42 7.76
C ALA A 399 9.31 -8.98 7.18
N ILE A 400 8.54 -8.16 7.91
CA ILE A 400 7.22 -7.69 7.49
C ILE A 400 7.28 -6.75 6.27
N PRO A 401 8.04 -5.61 6.32
CA PRO A 401 8.20 -4.76 5.15
C PRO A 401 8.97 -5.45 4.01
N PHE A 402 9.85 -6.40 4.33
CA PHE A 402 10.58 -7.18 3.32
C PHE A 402 9.63 -8.06 2.51
N GLU A 403 8.67 -8.75 3.13
CA GLU A 403 7.63 -9.50 2.41
C GLU A 403 6.85 -8.60 1.45
N THR A 404 6.34 -7.47 1.95
CA THR A 404 5.59 -6.50 1.16
C THR A 404 6.43 -5.94 0.01
N PHE A 405 7.72 -5.69 0.27
CA PHE A 405 8.67 -5.24 -0.74
C PHE A 405 8.86 -6.28 -1.85
N VAL A 406 9.14 -7.55 -1.50
CA VAL A 406 9.36 -8.63 -2.48
C VAL A 406 8.14 -8.84 -3.37
N GLN A 407 6.94 -8.85 -2.79
CA GLN A 407 5.69 -9.01 -3.53
C GLN A 407 5.44 -7.82 -4.48
N SER A 408 5.61 -6.60 -3.99
CA SER A 408 5.39 -5.37 -4.77
C SER A 408 6.50 -5.16 -5.81
N PHE A 409 7.75 -5.49 -5.49
CA PHE A 409 8.92 -5.38 -6.37
C PHE A 409 8.74 -6.20 -7.65
N ARG A 410 8.24 -7.42 -7.53
CA ARG A 410 7.94 -8.27 -8.70
C ARG A 410 6.98 -7.59 -9.67
N THR A 411 5.94 -6.94 -9.16
CA THR A 411 4.95 -6.22 -9.97
C THR A 411 5.58 -4.97 -10.61
N VAL A 412 6.31 -4.19 -9.82
CA VAL A 412 6.98 -2.96 -10.28
C VAL A 412 8.05 -3.29 -11.32
N LEU A 413 8.84 -4.33 -11.10
CA LEU A 413 9.82 -4.81 -12.07
C LEU A 413 9.15 -5.19 -13.41
N GLY A 414 7.99 -5.85 -13.35
CA GLY A 414 7.18 -6.16 -14.52
C GLY A 414 6.73 -4.92 -15.28
N ILE A 415 6.29 -3.88 -14.59
CA ILE A 415 5.88 -2.60 -15.18
C ILE A 415 7.08 -1.88 -15.83
N ILE A 416 8.22 -1.85 -15.12
CA ILE A 416 9.47 -1.24 -15.63
C ILE A 416 9.97 -1.99 -16.86
N ALA A 417 9.97 -3.33 -16.83
CA ALA A 417 10.40 -4.14 -17.96
C ALA A 417 9.53 -3.92 -19.21
N VAL A 418 8.20 -3.86 -19.06
CA VAL A 418 7.28 -3.53 -20.16
C VAL A 418 7.54 -2.11 -20.68
N GLY A 419 7.71 -1.13 -19.79
CA GLY A 419 8.02 0.25 -20.13
C GLY A 419 9.36 0.37 -20.89
N SER A 420 10.42 -0.28 -20.41
CA SER A 420 11.73 -0.27 -21.04
C SER A 420 11.72 -0.92 -22.43
N LEU A 421 11.05 -2.05 -22.62
CA LEU A 421 10.88 -2.68 -23.93
C LEU A 421 10.13 -1.77 -24.90
N ARG A 422 9.11 -1.05 -24.42
CA ARG A 422 8.35 -0.09 -25.23
C ARG A 422 9.21 1.10 -25.65
N THR A 423 10.02 1.65 -24.76
CA THR A 423 10.93 2.75 -25.07
C THR A 423 12.03 2.32 -26.05
N VAL A 424 12.60 1.13 -25.89
CA VAL A 424 13.57 0.55 -26.81
C VAL A 424 12.95 0.34 -28.20
N ALA A 425 11.74 -0.23 -28.28
CA ALA A 425 11.06 -0.40 -29.57
C ALA A 425 10.76 0.94 -30.26
N TRP A 426 10.37 1.97 -29.50
CA TRP A 426 10.15 3.32 -30.01
C TRP A 426 11.46 3.95 -30.51
N SER A 427 12.55 3.82 -29.73
CA SER A 427 13.88 4.32 -30.10
C SER A 427 14.40 3.68 -31.40
N LEU A 428 14.22 2.36 -31.53
CA LEU A 428 14.61 1.66 -32.80
C LEU A 428 13.81 2.16 -34.01
N ARG A 429 12.50 2.41 -33.83
CA ARG A 429 11.69 3.00 -34.93
C ARG A 429 12.13 4.40 -35.25
N PHE A 430 12.46 5.22 -34.26
CA PHE A 430 12.95 6.57 -34.43
C PHE A 430 14.27 6.57 -35.16
N ILE A 431 15.25 5.76 -34.74
CA ILE A 431 16.54 5.59 -35.38
C ILE A 431 16.37 5.11 -36.86
N GLY A 432 15.52 4.10 -37.06
CA GLY A 432 15.22 3.62 -38.42
C GLY A 432 14.64 4.71 -39.35
N THR A 433 13.76 5.57 -38.84
CA THR A 433 13.22 6.71 -39.61
C THR A 433 14.27 7.78 -39.85
N LEU A 434 15.14 8.04 -38.86
CA LEU A 434 16.25 8.97 -38.98
C LEU A 434 17.19 8.54 -40.09
N PHE A 435 17.61 7.27 -40.16
CA PHE A 435 18.46 6.73 -41.24
C PHE A 435 17.80 6.84 -42.61
N LYS A 436 16.47 6.64 -42.67
CA LYS A 436 15.72 6.84 -43.93
C LYS A 436 15.78 8.31 -44.42
N PHE A 437 15.61 9.25 -43.50
CA PHE A 437 15.69 10.69 -43.85
C PHE A 437 17.15 11.13 -44.14
N SER A 438 18.12 10.64 -43.37
CA SER A 438 19.54 10.89 -43.60
C SER A 438 19.99 10.38 -44.97
N GLY A 439 19.51 9.19 -45.37
CA GLY A 439 19.78 8.68 -46.71
C GLY A 439 19.26 9.60 -47.83
N LYS A 440 18.04 10.16 -47.65
CA LYS A 440 17.52 11.16 -48.62
C LYS A 440 18.30 12.46 -48.58
N SER A 441 18.66 12.94 -47.40
CA SER A 441 19.47 14.15 -47.24
C SER A 441 20.84 13.99 -47.92
N LEU A 442 21.47 12.82 -47.75
CA LEU A 442 22.75 12.50 -48.36
C LEU A 442 22.66 12.50 -49.90
N LEU A 443 21.53 12.02 -50.45
CA LEU A 443 21.29 12.13 -51.90
C LEU A 443 21.23 13.59 -52.38
N HIS A 444 20.54 14.46 -51.65
CA HIS A 444 20.47 15.89 -52.00
C HIS A 444 21.84 16.56 -51.89
N VAL A 445 22.63 16.22 -50.85
CA VAL A 445 24.02 16.71 -50.73
C VAL A 445 24.89 16.19 -51.86
N TYR A 446 24.75 14.91 -52.26
CA TYR A 446 25.45 14.34 -53.40
C TYR A 446 25.09 15.07 -54.70
N ASP A 447 23.79 15.29 -54.97
CA ASP A 447 23.31 16.01 -56.14
C ASP A 447 23.74 17.49 -56.14
N LEU A 448 23.91 18.11 -54.96
CA LEU A 448 24.44 19.46 -54.80
C LEU A 448 25.91 19.55 -55.21
N ILE A 449 26.73 18.55 -54.86
CA ILE A 449 28.16 18.50 -55.21
C ILE A 449 28.34 18.39 -56.75
N ILE A 450 27.47 17.60 -57.40
CA ILE A 450 27.51 17.41 -58.86
C ILE A 450 26.55 18.36 -59.60
N PHE A 451 26.14 19.47 -58.98
CA PHE A 451 25.15 20.40 -59.54
C PHE A 451 25.57 20.93 -60.97
N ALA A 452 26.85 21.27 -61.14
CA ALA A 452 27.33 21.85 -62.40
C ALA A 452 27.14 20.91 -63.64
N PRO A 453 27.58 19.64 -63.59
CA PRO A 453 27.32 18.70 -64.70
C PRO A 453 25.83 18.35 -64.83
N LEU A 454 25.06 18.30 -63.71
CA LEU A 454 23.60 18.07 -63.73
C LEU A 454 22.86 19.20 -64.49
N PHE A 455 23.22 20.44 -64.22
CA PHE A 455 22.62 21.60 -64.90
C PHE A 455 22.89 21.60 -66.44
N ILE A 456 24.08 21.20 -66.80
CA ILE A 456 24.44 21.05 -68.20
C ILE A 456 23.63 19.94 -68.89
N GLU A 457 23.49 18.78 -68.24
CA GLU A 457 22.67 17.67 -68.73
C GLU A 457 21.19 18.06 -68.89
N GLN A 458 20.62 18.77 -67.94
CA GLN A 458 19.23 19.27 -68.00
C GLN A 458 19.04 20.25 -69.17
N LYS A 459 19.95 21.18 -69.36
CA LYS A 459 19.89 22.12 -70.49
C LYS A 459 19.96 21.42 -71.85
N ILE A 460 20.85 20.39 -71.98
CA ILE A 460 20.96 19.62 -73.20
C ILE A 460 19.70 18.78 -73.46
N LYS A 461 19.15 18.15 -72.45
CA LYS A 461 17.90 17.39 -72.56
C LYS A 461 16.70 18.27 -72.93
N HIS A 462 16.59 19.43 -72.32
CA HIS A 462 15.52 20.40 -72.62
C HIS A 462 15.62 20.89 -74.06
N LYS A 463 16.85 21.14 -74.54
CA LYS A 463 17.08 21.56 -75.93
C LYS A 463 16.79 20.45 -76.97
N LYS A 464 17.12 19.16 -76.62
CA LYS A 464 16.77 18.01 -77.49
C LYS A 464 15.26 17.77 -77.53
N PHE A 465 14.56 17.93 -76.41
CA PHE A 465 13.10 17.75 -76.34
C PHE A 465 12.35 18.87 -77.10
N SER A 466 12.81 20.12 -77.00
CA SER A 466 12.28 21.25 -77.74
C SER A 466 12.50 21.08 -79.26
N ASN A 467 13.69 20.57 -79.64
CA ASN A 467 13.99 20.30 -81.09
C ASN A 467 13.21 19.10 -81.65
N ALA A 468 12.89 18.06 -80.76
CA ALA A 468 12.06 16.93 -81.20
C ALA A 468 10.60 17.35 -81.42
N LEU A 469 10.06 18.22 -80.56
CA LEU A 469 8.71 18.79 -80.72
C LEU A 469 8.60 19.63 -82.03
N LEU A 470 9.62 20.44 -82.34
CA LEU A 470 9.68 21.24 -83.59
C LEU A 470 9.79 20.35 -84.82
N THR A 471 10.45 19.19 -84.73
CA THR A 471 10.55 18.24 -85.85
C THR A 471 9.31 17.44 -86.11
N ASP A 472 8.52 17.15 -85.05
CA ASP A 472 7.22 16.50 -85.16
C ASP A 472 6.09 17.43 -85.62
N GLU A 473 6.13 18.73 -85.27
CA GLU A 473 5.25 19.76 -85.82
C GLU A 473 5.50 19.98 -87.33
N VAL A 474 6.78 19.95 -87.77
CA VAL A 474 7.13 20.08 -89.18
C VAL A 474 6.76 18.84 -90.00
N ARG A 475 6.71 17.65 -89.38
CA ARG A 475 6.22 16.41 -90.04
C ARG A 475 4.72 16.34 -90.12
N GLY A 476 3.98 16.89 -89.13
CA GLY A 476 2.52 16.93 -89.10
C GLY A 476 1.89 17.93 -90.10
N VAL A 477 2.68 18.85 -90.69
CA VAL A 477 2.21 19.83 -91.70
C VAL A 477 2.47 19.35 -93.14
N LYS A 478 3.12 18.18 -93.33
CA LYS A 478 3.38 17.55 -94.67
C LYS A 478 2.62 16.25 -94.89
N ALA A 479 1.59 15.95 -94.07
CA ALA A 479 0.69 14.83 -94.32
C ALA A 479 -0.69 15.32 -94.77
#